data_8fb2385bd82de4473eeeebb3ca0ada6f
#
_entry.id   8fb2385bd82de4473eeeebb3ca0ada6f
#
_cell.length_a   1.000
_cell.length_b   1.000
_cell.length_c   1.000
_cell.angle_alpha   90.00
_cell.angle_beta   90.00
_cell.angle_gamma   90.00
#
_symmetry.space_group_name_H-M   'P 1'
#
loop_
_entity.id
_entity.type
_entity.pdbx_description
1 polymer ?
#
loop_
_entity_poly.entity_id
_entity_poly.type
_entity_poly.pdbx_seq_one_letter_code
_entity_poly.pdbx_strand_id
1 'polypeptide(L)'
;SKKVDRSNYSCWEYKMHQYLVGQGYWSYINDAQENKPEITNANYPTWRQGASRVMYFLATCVHDHMLSHIRDANTPKEAWENLKKIFAANTSARKLQLRQELNNIKQNDMSVSDYTAKIKSICNSLGSINVNIDDDEMVQICLGGIPPRFGTMRTVILAREKSPSFFDL
;
A
#
# COMPACT_ATOMS: atom_id res chain seq x y z
N SER A 1 -0.19 19.76 -3.07
CA SER A 1 0.28 18.37 -3.21
C SER A 1 -0.65 17.47 -2.43
N LYS A 2 -0.98 16.32 -3.00
CA LYS A 2 -1.86 15.34 -2.32
C LYS A 2 -1.10 14.79 -1.12
N LYS A 3 -1.70 14.87 0.08
CA LYS A 3 -1.12 14.28 1.30
C LYS A 3 -1.02 12.75 1.16
N VAL A 4 -0.01 12.16 1.81
CA VAL A 4 0.19 10.71 1.77
C VAL A 4 -0.90 9.99 2.56
N ASP A 5 -1.45 8.95 1.95
CA ASP A 5 -2.41 8.03 2.54
C ASP A 5 -2.06 6.58 2.20
N ARG A 6 -2.92 5.64 2.63
CA ARG A 6 -2.71 4.20 2.42
C ARG A 6 -2.68 3.80 0.94
N SER A 7 -3.35 4.55 0.07
CA SER A 7 -3.50 4.21 -1.35
C SER A 7 -2.36 4.74 -2.21
N ASN A 8 -1.62 5.74 -1.74
CA ASN A 8 -0.60 6.42 -2.52
C ASN A 8 0.81 6.36 -1.92
N TYR A 9 1.01 5.62 -0.81
CA TYR A 9 2.28 5.60 -0.08
C TYR A 9 3.47 5.20 -0.97
N SER A 10 3.40 4.12 -1.72
CA SER A 10 4.51 3.66 -2.57
C SER A 10 4.89 4.71 -3.64
N CYS A 11 3.89 5.36 -4.24
CA CYS A 11 4.11 6.43 -5.20
C CYS A 11 4.69 7.68 -4.52
N TRP A 12 4.21 8.01 -3.31
CA TRP A 12 4.73 9.10 -2.51
C TRP A 12 6.17 8.83 -2.06
N GLU A 13 6.46 7.65 -1.55
CA GLU A 13 7.80 7.23 -1.11
C GLU A 13 8.82 7.39 -2.25
N TYR A 14 8.49 6.90 -3.44
CA TYR A 14 9.34 7.06 -4.62
C TYR A 14 9.57 8.53 -4.97
N LYS A 15 8.50 9.34 -5.05
CA LYS A 15 8.61 10.76 -5.40
C LYS A 15 9.39 11.55 -4.36
N MET A 16 9.15 11.29 -3.08
CA MET A 16 9.86 11.96 -1.98
C MET A 16 11.34 11.58 -1.98
N HIS A 17 11.66 10.30 -2.21
CA HIS A 17 13.04 9.85 -2.37
C HIS A 17 13.75 10.61 -3.49
N GLN A 18 13.16 10.64 -4.71
CA GLN A 18 13.75 11.37 -5.84
C GLN A 18 13.89 12.86 -5.57
N TYR A 19 12.93 13.47 -4.90
CA TYR A 19 13.00 14.88 -4.51
C TYR A 19 14.17 15.13 -3.55
N LEU A 20 14.30 14.33 -2.50
CA LEU A 20 15.36 14.47 -1.51
C LEU A 20 16.74 14.21 -2.10
N VAL A 21 16.86 13.25 -3.00
CA VAL A 21 18.10 13.01 -3.77
C VAL A 21 18.45 14.21 -4.63
N GLY A 22 17.49 14.72 -5.40
CA GLY A 22 17.70 15.89 -6.26
C GLY A 22 18.05 17.18 -5.52
N GLN A 23 17.62 17.31 -4.26
CA GLN A 23 17.97 18.45 -3.39
C GLN A 23 19.25 18.22 -2.57
N GLY A 24 19.88 17.05 -2.68
CA GLY A 24 21.06 16.71 -1.88
C GLY A 24 20.76 16.41 -0.41
N TYR A 25 19.48 16.12 -0.08
CA TYR A 25 19.06 15.88 1.32
C TYR A 25 18.93 14.39 1.68
N TRP A 26 19.14 13.48 0.74
CA TRP A 26 18.96 12.05 1.00
C TRP A 26 19.94 11.52 2.07
N SER A 27 21.13 12.11 2.21
CA SER A 27 22.10 11.76 3.24
C SER A 27 21.56 11.90 4.67
N TYR A 28 20.61 12.81 4.92
CA TYR A 28 19.96 12.96 6.23
C TYR A 28 19.07 11.77 6.61
N ILE A 29 18.70 10.94 5.63
CA ILE A 29 17.89 9.73 5.80
C ILE A 29 18.76 8.49 5.73
N ASN A 30 19.61 8.37 4.72
CA ASN A 30 20.43 7.18 4.48
C ASN A 30 21.56 7.04 5.51
N ASP A 31 22.34 8.11 5.72
CA ASP A 31 23.58 8.10 6.51
C ASP A 31 23.45 8.92 7.82
N ALA A 32 22.22 9.11 8.30
CA ALA A 32 21.92 10.07 9.37
C ALA A 32 22.71 9.87 10.68
N GLN A 33 23.17 8.66 10.99
CA GLN A 33 23.96 8.42 12.19
C GLN A 33 25.43 8.81 12.02
N GLU A 34 25.97 8.65 10.80
CA GLU A 34 27.35 9.02 10.50
C GLU A 34 27.50 10.53 10.27
N ASN A 35 26.42 11.19 9.79
CA ASN A 35 26.43 12.59 9.40
C ASN A 35 25.90 13.56 10.47
N LYS A 36 25.37 13.07 11.60
CA LYS A 36 24.91 13.93 12.71
C LYS A 36 26.10 14.34 13.55
N PRO A 37 26.61 15.57 13.43
CA PRO A 37 27.72 16.03 14.25
C PRO A 37 27.29 16.20 15.71
N GLU A 38 28.25 16.14 16.62
CA GLU A 38 28.07 16.54 18.02
C GLU A 38 27.60 17.99 18.13
N ILE A 39 26.80 18.31 19.14
CA ILE A 39 26.23 19.67 19.35
C ILE A 39 27.30 20.74 19.41
N THR A 40 28.49 20.37 19.94
CA THR A 40 29.65 21.25 20.06
C THR A 40 30.42 21.43 18.75
N ASN A 41 30.12 20.64 17.73
CA ASN A 41 30.81 20.72 16.44
C ASN A 41 30.34 21.96 15.66
N ALA A 42 31.29 22.66 15.04
CA ALA A 42 31.02 23.86 14.23
C ALA A 42 30.03 23.62 13.08
N ASN A 43 29.94 22.39 12.57
CA ASN A 43 29.01 22.02 11.49
C ASN A 43 27.61 21.65 12.00
N TYR A 44 27.38 21.56 13.31
CA TYR A 44 26.05 21.19 13.86
C TYR A 44 24.93 22.15 13.46
N PRO A 45 25.10 23.48 13.46
CA PRO A 45 24.05 24.39 13.05
C PRO A 45 23.62 24.19 11.59
N THR A 46 24.58 24.00 10.69
CA THR A 46 24.33 23.73 9.26
C THR A 46 23.62 22.39 9.06
N TRP A 47 24.09 21.35 9.73
CA TRP A 47 23.43 20.03 9.72
C TRP A 47 21.98 20.14 10.22
N ARG A 48 21.78 20.81 11.37
CA ARG A 48 20.47 20.99 11.98
C ARG A 48 19.50 21.73 11.04
N GLN A 49 19.99 22.74 10.33
CA GLN A 49 19.16 23.48 9.36
C GLN A 49 18.69 22.56 8.20
N GLY A 50 19.60 21.74 7.66
CA GLY A 50 19.26 20.76 6.62
C GLY A 50 18.28 19.69 7.12
N ALA A 51 18.55 19.12 8.30
CA ALA A 51 17.66 18.16 8.94
C ALA A 51 16.24 18.74 9.17
N SER A 52 16.15 19.99 9.63
CA SER A 52 14.87 20.66 9.84
C SER A 52 14.09 20.87 8.53
N ARG A 53 14.78 21.13 7.41
CA ARG A 53 14.13 21.22 6.09
C ARG A 53 13.53 19.87 5.68
N VAL A 54 14.27 18.77 5.85
CA VAL A 54 13.75 17.43 5.56
C VAL A 54 12.54 17.11 6.44
N MET A 55 12.61 17.38 7.74
CA MET A 55 11.48 17.22 8.66
C MET A 55 10.25 18.00 8.22
N TYR A 56 10.43 19.24 7.79
CA TYR A 56 9.35 20.08 7.26
C TYR A 56 8.72 19.44 6.01
N PHE A 57 9.51 18.95 5.06
CA PHE A 57 8.99 18.29 3.86
C PHE A 57 8.19 17.05 4.23
N LEU A 58 8.67 16.21 5.14
CA LEU A 58 7.94 15.04 5.60
C LEU A 58 6.61 15.44 6.27
N ALA A 59 6.65 16.44 7.17
CA ALA A 59 5.48 16.91 7.88
C ALA A 59 4.39 17.50 6.96
N THR A 60 4.79 18.25 5.92
CA THR A 60 3.83 18.86 4.99
C THR A 60 3.14 17.85 4.07
N CYS A 61 3.74 16.68 3.87
CA CYS A 61 3.21 15.64 2.99
C CYS A 61 2.27 14.67 3.69
N VAL A 62 2.22 14.65 5.03
CA VAL A 62 1.34 13.75 5.80
C VAL A 62 0.08 14.46 6.28
N HIS A 63 -0.94 13.68 6.61
CA HIS A 63 -2.13 14.20 7.28
C HIS A 63 -1.86 14.52 8.75
N ASP A 64 -2.60 15.48 9.31
CA ASP A 64 -2.39 15.99 10.66
C ASP A 64 -2.43 14.91 11.74
N HIS A 65 -3.31 13.90 11.58
CA HIS A 65 -3.36 12.75 12.50
C HIS A 65 -2.11 11.85 12.44
N MET A 66 -1.29 11.98 11.39
CA MET A 66 -0.03 11.25 11.24
C MET A 66 1.16 12.02 11.84
N LEU A 67 1.01 13.33 12.10
CA LEU A 67 2.09 14.16 12.62
C LEU A 67 2.62 13.67 13.97
N SER A 68 1.77 13.07 14.81
CA SER A 68 2.18 12.50 16.09
C SER A 68 3.28 11.44 15.95
N HIS A 69 3.31 10.70 14.83
CA HIS A 69 4.27 9.63 14.58
C HIS A 69 5.66 10.11 14.14
N ILE A 70 5.74 11.36 13.67
CA ILE A 70 6.99 11.95 13.20
C ILE A 70 7.45 13.12 14.05
N ARG A 71 6.54 13.75 14.82
CA ARG A 71 6.84 14.93 15.65
C ARG A 71 7.92 14.67 16.69
N ASP A 72 7.87 13.48 17.28
CA ASP A 72 8.76 13.11 18.39
C ASP A 72 10.06 12.45 17.89
N ALA A 73 10.23 12.34 16.56
CA ALA A 73 11.45 11.82 15.95
C ALA A 73 12.60 12.83 16.10
N ASN A 74 13.76 12.35 16.54
CA ASN A 74 14.94 13.16 16.76
C ASN A 74 15.74 13.45 15.48
N THR A 75 15.52 12.66 14.44
CA THR A 75 16.22 12.76 13.15
C THR A 75 15.27 12.54 11.98
N PRO A 76 15.59 13.09 10.79
CA PRO A 76 14.83 12.79 9.58
C PRO A 76 14.75 11.29 9.26
N LYS A 77 15.81 10.54 9.52
CA LYS A 77 15.83 9.08 9.35
C LYS A 77 14.80 8.41 10.24
N GLU A 78 14.75 8.76 11.51
CA GLU A 78 13.75 8.21 12.45
C GLU A 78 12.32 8.53 11.99
N ALA A 79 12.06 9.76 11.57
CA ALA A 79 10.76 10.17 11.03
C ALA A 79 10.37 9.36 9.78
N TRP A 80 11.32 9.18 8.84
CA TRP A 80 11.12 8.38 7.64
C TRP A 80 10.80 6.91 7.95
N GLU A 81 11.58 6.29 8.85
CA GLU A 81 11.36 4.90 9.25
C GLU A 81 10.04 4.72 10.01
N ASN A 82 9.63 5.69 10.83
CA ASN A 82 8.33 5.66 11.49
C ASN A 82 7.18 5.68 10.48
N LEU A 83 7.24 6.56 9.47
CA LEU A 83 6.26 6.57 8.38
C LEU A 83 6.24 5.23 7.64
N LYS A 84 7.41 4.71 7.29
CA LYS A 84 7.53 3.42 6.60
C LYS A 84 6.90 2.27 7.38
N LYS A 85 7.16 2.17 8.68
CA LYS A 85 6.56 1.16 9.57
C LYS A 85 5.03 1.25 9.62
N ILE A 86 4.49 2.47 9.74
CA ILE A 86 3.04 2.69 9.83
C ILE A 86 2.35 2.27 8.53
N PHE A 87 2.89 2.69 7.39
CA PHE A 87 2.30 2.35 6.10
C PHE A 87 2.48 0.87 5.76
N ALA A 88 3.59 0.23 6.14
CA ALA A 88 3.78 -1.21 6.00
C ALA A 88 2.76 -2.00 6.84
N ALA A 89 2.57 -1.64 8.10
CA ALA A 89 1.58 -2.27 8.97
C ALA A 89 0.15 -2.09 8.43
N ASN A 90 -0.21 -0.88 8.00
CA ASN A 90 -1.50 -0.59 7.40
C ASN A 90 -1.73 -1.37 6.09
N THR A 91 -0.70 -1.51 5.26
CA THR A 91 -0.78 -2.28 4.01
C THR A 91 -1.01 -3.76 4.30
N SER A 92 -0.32 -4.33 5.30
CA SER A 92 -0.51 -5.72 5.72
C SER A 92 -1.91 -5.98 6.27
N ALA A 93 -2.44 -5.09 7.11
CA ALA A 93 -3.80 -5.19 7.61
C ALA A 93 -4.84 -5.09 6.49
N ARG A 94 -4.65 -4.17 5.55
CA ARG A 94 -5.53 -4.01 4.38
C ARG A 94 -5.50 -5.22 3.46
N LYS A 95 -4.30 -5.77 3.22
CA LYS A 95 -4.13 -7.02 2.46
C LYS A 95 -4.93 -8.16 3.09
N LEU A 96 -4.79 -8.36 4.40
CA LEU A 96 -5.53 -9.41 5.12
C LEU A 96 -7.04 -9.20 5.01
N GLN A 97 -7.52 -7.98 5.23
CA GLN A 97 -8.94 -7.65 5.12
C GLN A 97 -9.50 -7.93 3.72
N LEU A 98 -8.82 -7.48 2.67
CA LEU A 98 -9.26 -7.69 1.28
C LEU A 98 -9.21 -9.17 0.90
N ARG A 99 -8.19 -9.92 1.35
CA ARG A 99 -8.13 -11.38 1.15
C ARG A 99 -9.28 -12.09 1.85
N GLN A 100 -9.62 -11.72 3.07
CA GLN A 100 -10.76 -12.29 3.79
C GLN A 100 -12.09 -11.96 3.08
N GLU A 101 -12.27 -10.71 2.63
CA GLU A 101 -13.45 -10.30 1.87
C GLU A 101 -13.58 -11.11 0.58
N LEU A 102 -12.48 -11.27 -0.16
CA LEU A 102 -12.44 -12.03 -1.41
C LEU A 102 -12.75 -13.53 -1.19
N ASN A 103 -12.17 -14.15 -0.15
CA ASN A 103 -12.37 -15.55 0.14
C ASN A 103 -13.80 -15.87 0.64
N ASN A 104 -14.45 -14.90 1.28
CA ASN A 104 -15.79 -15.06 1.85
C ASN A 104 -16.91 -14.53 0.95
N ILE A 105 -16.56 -14.00 -0.23
CA ILE A 105 -17.55 -13.43 -1.13
C ILE A 105 -18.54 -14.48 -1.63
N LYS A 106 -19.83 -14.18 -1.55
CA LYS A 106 -20.92 -15.02 -2.07
C LYS A 106 -21.83 -14.19 -2.94
N GLN A 107 -22.41 -14.81 -3.97
CA GLN A 107 -23.34 -14.14 -4.86
C GLN A 107 -24.61 -13.72 -4.11
N ASN A 108 -25.14 -14.57 -3.22
CA ASN A 108 -26.41 -14.34 -2.53
C ASN A 108 -27.51 -13.87 -3.49
N ASP A 109 -28.11 -12.71 -3.21
CA ASP A 109 -29.19 -12.09 -4.02
C ASP A 109 -28.66 -11.13 -5.10
N MET A 110 -27.34 -11.02 -5.27
CA MET A 110 -26.74 -10.17 -6.30
C MET A 110 -26.96 -10.78 -7.69
N SER A 111 -27.09 -9.90 -8.69
CA SER A 111 -26.96 -10.33 -10.08
C SER A 111 -25.55 -10.89 -10.34
N VAL A 112 -25.41 -11.72 -11.37
CA VAL A 112 -24.08 -12.23 -11.78
C VAL A 112 -23.16 -11.06 -12.12
N SER A 113 -23.66 -10.04 -12.80
CA SER A 113 -22.90 -8.84 -13.15
C SER A 113 -22.39 -8.09 -11.91
N ASP A 114 -23.23 -7.87 -10.91
CA ASP A 114 -22.83 -7.18 -9.68
C ASP A 114 -21.83 -8.00 -8.86
N TYR A 115 -22.04 -9.31 -8.81
CA TYR A 115 -21.17 -10.24 -8.13
C TYR A 115 -19.75 -10.25 -8.73
N THR A 116 -19.65 -10.40 -10.06
CA THR A 116 -18.36 -10.38 -10.76
C THR A 116 -17.70 -9.01 -10.71
N ALA A 117 -18.46 -7.92 -10.80
CA ALA A 117 -17.96 -6.57 -10.63
C ALA A 117 -17.37 -6.35 -9.21
N LYS A 118 -18.00 -6.91 -8.18
CA LYS A 118 -17.50 -6.84 -6.79
C LYS A 118 -16.19 -7.60 -6.62
N ILE A 119 -16.06 -8.81 -7.17
CA ILE A 119 -14.80 -9.58 -7.18
C ILE A 119 -13.70 -8.74 -7.83
N LYS A 120 -13.94 -8.21 -9.02
CA LYS A 120 -12.99 -7.39 -9.76
C LYS A 120 -12.55 -6.15 -8.98
N SER A 121 -13.47 -5.49 -8.30
CA SER A 121 -13.19 -4.32 -7.46
C SER A 121 -12.24 -4.67 -6.31
N ILE A 122 -12.45 -5.80 -5.64
CA ILE A 122 -11.57 -6.29 -4.56
C ILE A 122 -10.18 -6.64 -5.12
N CYS A 123 -10.11 -7.34 -6.26
CA CYS A 123 -8.85 -7.69 -6.93
C CYS A 123 -8.08 -6.44 -7.36
N ASN A 124 -8.74 -5.43 -7.90
CA ASN A 124 -8.12 -4.14 -8.23
C ASN A 124 -7.57 -3.43 -6.97
N SER A 125 -8.30 -3.50 -5.86
CA SER A 125 -7.85 -2.95 -4.58
C SER A 125 -6.62 -3.70 -4.04
N LEU A 126 -6.54 -5.01 -4.21
CA LEU A 126 -5.35 -5.82 -3.91
C LEU A 126 -4.19 -5.46 -4.84
N GLY A 127 -4.45 -5.28 -6.14
CA GLY A 127 -3.45 -4.82 -7.12
C GLY A 127 -2.84 -3.47 -6.75
N SER A 128 -3.63 -2.55 -6.22
CA SER A 128 -3.15 -1.22 -5.78
C SER A 128 -2.13 -1.28 -4.62
N ILE A 129 -2.07 -2.40 -3.91
CA ILE A 129 -1.10 -2.68 -2.84
C ILE A 129 -0.10 -3.78 -3.22
N ASN A 130 0.16 -3.94 -4.53
CA ASN A 130 1.10 -4.89 -5.11
C ASN A 130 0.78 -6.37 -4.80
N VAL A 131 -0.49 -6.71 -4.63
CA VAL A 131 -0.97 -8.10 -4.53
C VAL A 131 -1.73 -8.43 -5.81
N ASN A 132 -1.11 -9.20 -6.68
CA ASN A 132 -1.74 -9.66 -7.90
C ASN A 132 -2.58 -10.93 -7.64
N ILE A 133 -3.78 -10.96 -8.19
CA ILE A 133 -4.67 -12.12 -8.24
C ILE A 133 -4.77 -12.48 -9.72
N ASP A 134 -4.40 -13.69 -10.09
CA ASP A 134 -4.49 -14.14 -11.47
C ASP A 134 -5.93 -14.51 -11.86
N ASP A 135 -6.13 -14.71 -13.14
CA ASP A 135 -7.44 -15.02 -13.72
C ASP A 135 -7.99 -16.36 -13.19
N ASP A 136 -7.11 -17.35 -13.03
CA ASP A 136 -7.52 -18.67 -12.54
C ASP A 136 -8.00 -18.61 -11.07
N GLU A 137 -7.30 -17.84 -10.22
CA GLU A 137 -7.73 -17.59 -8.84
C GLU A 137 -9.06 -16.85 -8.80
N MET A 138 -9.25 -15.82 -9.66
CA MET A 138 -10.52 -15.11 -9.77
C MET A 138 -11.68 -16.01 -10.19
N VAL A 139 -11.46 -16.89 -11.17
CA VAL A 139 -12.44 -17.89 -11.62
C VAL A 139 -12.81 -18.85 -10.48
N GLN A 140 -11.83 -19.40 -9.78
CA GLN A 140 -12.06 -20.30 -8.65
C GLN A 140 -12.88 -19.65 -7.53
N ILE A 141 -12.56 -18.41 -7.18
CA ILE A 141 -13.31 -17.65 -6.17
C ILE A 141 -14.74 -17.38 -6.63
N CYS A 142 -14.92 -16.98 -7.89
CA CYS A 142 -16.24 -16.76 -8.47
C CYS A 142 -17.09 -18.02 -8.39
N LEU A 143 -16.56 -19.16 -8.87
CA LEU A 143 -17.26 -20.45 -8.84
C LEU A 143 -17.50 -20.98 -7.41
N GLY A 144 -16.62 -20.63 -6.46
CA GLY A 144 -16.78 -20.99 -5.06
C GLY A 144 -17.89 -20.25 -4.33
N GLY A 145 -18.28 -19.08 -4.84
CA GLY A 145 -19.30 -18.22 -4.22
C GLY A 145 -20.68 -18.24 -4.87
N ILE A 146 -20.85 -18.96 -5.99
CA ILE A 146 -22.17 -19.09 -6.64
C ILE A 146 -23.08 -20.09 -5.88
N PRO A 147 -24.43 -19.88 -5.94
CA PRO A 147 -25.40 -20.76 -5.28
C PRO A 147 -25.37 -22.19 -5.82
N PRO A 148 -25.83 -23.17 -5.03
CA PRO A 148 -25.91 -24.59 -5.43
C PRO A 148 -26.69 -24.86 -6.71
N ARG A 149 -27.66 -24.01 -7.04
CA ARG A 149 -28.45 -24.11 -8.29
C ARG A 149 -27.59 -24.08 -9.56
N PHE A 150 -26.38 -23.54 -9.49
CA PHE A 150 -25.40 -23.53 -10.59
C PHE A 150 -24.36 -24.65 -10.49
N GLY A 151 -24.57 -25.66 -9.63
CA GLY A 151 -23.62 -26.75 -9.36
C GLY A 151 -23.17 -27.48 -10.63
N THR A 152 -24.09 -27.82 -11.52
CA THR A 152 -23.76 -28.51 -12.78
C THR A 152 -22.85 -27.65 -13.67
N MET A 153 -23.16 -26.36 -13.81
CA MET A 153 -22.35 -25.42 -14.58
C MET A 153 -20.94 -25.28 -13.97
N ARG A 154 -20.86 -25.17 -12.63
CA ARG A 154 -19.59 -25.15 -11.92
C ARG A 154 -18.73 -26.37 -12.22
N THR A 155 -19.32 -27.58 -12.17
CA THR A 155 -18.62 -28.84 -12.45
C THR A 155 -18.10 -28.87 -13.88
N VAL A 156 -18.89 -28.44 -14.86
CA VAL A 156 -18.50 -28.39 -16.27
C VAL A 156 -17.34 -27.41 -16.50
N ILE A 157 -17.36 -26.26 -15.85
CA ILE A 157 -16.29 -25.26 -15.98
C ILE A 157 -14.99 -25.78 -15.35
N LEU A 158 -15.06 -26.37 -14.15
CA LEU A 158 -13.89 -26.92 -13.45
C LEU A 158 -13.30 -28.18 -14.11
N ALA A 159 -14.08 -28.89 -14.92
CA ALA A 159 -13.62 -30.07 -15.67
C ALA A 159 -12.92 -29.73 -16.98
N ARG A 160 -12.85 -28.46 -17.39
CA ARG A 160 -12.12 -28.05 -18.59
C ARG A 160 -10.63 -28.10 -18.37
N GLU A 161 -9.86 -28.60 -19.37
CA GLU A 161 -8.39 -28.60 -19.33
C GLU A 161 -7.78 -27.20 -19.18
N LYS A 162 -8.48 -26.19 -19.68
CA LYS A 162 -8.12 -24.78 -19.56
C LYS A 162 -9.28 -23.99 -18.96
N SER A 163 -9.05 -23.34 -17.84
CA SER A 163 -10.03 -22.43 -17.26
C SER A 163 -10.40 -21.33 -18.26
N PRO A 164 -11.68 -20.95 -18.36
CA PRO A 164 -12.06 -19.75 -19.10
C PRO A 164 -11.43 -18.53 -18.46
N SER A 165 -11.27 -17.44 -19.22
CA SER A 165 -10.90 -16.19 -18.59
C SER A 165 -12.04 -15.71 -17.67
N PHE A 166 -11.71 -14.92 -16.65
CA PHE A 166 -12.72 -14.36 -15.75
C PHE A 166 -13.76 -13.49 -16.48
N PHE A 167 -13.40 -12.96 -17.66
CA PHE A 167 -14.28 -12.16 -18.49
C PHE A 167 -15.24 -13.00 -19.37
N ASP A 168 -14.97 -14.29 -19.49
CA ASP A 168 -15.74 -15.22 -20.32
C ASP A 168 -16.72 -16.07 -19.47
N LEU A 169 -16.76 -15.81 -18.15
CA LEU A 169 -17.69 -16.44 -17.20
C LEU A 169 -19.06 -15.76 -17.25
#